data_9a3827085e4c6613c717efbbbe63cd5b
#
_entry.id   9a3827085e4c6613c717efbbbe63cd5b
#
_cell.length_a   1.000
_cell.length_b   1.000
_cell.length_c   1.000
_cell.angle_alpha   90.00
_cell.angle_beta   90.00
_cell.angle_gamma   90.00
#
_symmetry.space_group_name_H-M   'P 1'
#
loop_
_entity.id
_entity.type
_entity.pdbx_description
1 polymer ?
#
loop_
_entity_poly.entity_id
_entity_poly.type
_entity_poly.pdbx_seq_one_letter_code
_entity_poly.pdbx_strand_id
1 'polypeptide(L)'
;LPLHSYIHSSAHVSSNAELGQGVFIGPHCIVSAHAKISDNVALNVYCGVGHGAIIGPHSVMSPYSVINGDCALGEAVFLGSRVTLNPKIKIGAFTVIDAGCILRENIGQFSLVSQRVDQKVFDNRILRRKIFGKTSTLVEKSE
;
A
#
# COMPACT_ATOMS: atom_id res chain seq x y z
N LEU A 1 15.78 -11.49 23.54
CA LEU A 1 15.23 -10.19 23.91
C LEU A 1 13.85 -10.05 23.29
N PRO A 2 12.81 -9.65 24.04
CA PRO A 2 11.51 -9.42 23.46
C PRO A 2 11.59 -8.25 22.49
N LEU A 3 10.95 -8.38 21.32
CA LEU A 3 10.85 -7.31 20.36
C LEU A 3 9.75 -6.34 20.82
N HIS A 4 10.11 -5.08 21.01
CA HIS A 4 9.16 -4.06 21.39
C HIS A 4 8.38 -3.58 20.16
N SER A 5 7.07 -3.49 20.29
CA SER A 5 6.21 -2.88 19.27
C SER A 5 6.17 -1.37 19.46
N TYR A 6 6.02 -0.64 18.36
CA TYR A 6 5.84 0.81 18.35
C TYR A 6 4.51 1.17 17.69
N ILE A 7 3.67 1.87 18.41
CA ILE A 7 2.39 2.38 17.91
C ILE A 7 2.40 3.90 18.04
N HIS A 8 2.32 4.59 16.92
CA HIS A 8 2.28 6.06 16.93
C HIS A 8 1.00 6.57 17.61
N SER A 9 1.11 7.63 18.39
CA SER A 9 0.00 8.18 19.19
C SER A 9 -1.22 8.62 18.37
N SER A 10 -1.03 8.94 17.09
CA SER A 10 -2.13 9.27 16.16
C SER A 10 -2.71 8.06 15.43
N ALA A 11 -2.20 6.86 15.66
CA ALA A 11 -2.80 5.66 15.09
C ALA A 11 -4.03 5.24 15.91
N HIS A 12 -5.02 4.71 15.22
CA HIS A 12 -6.19 4.12 15.87
C HIS A 12 -6.14 2.59 15.73
N VAL A 13 -6.01 1.91 16.85
CA VAL A 13 -6.02 0.44 16.90
C VAL A 13 -7.22 0.01 17.74
N SER A 14 -8.09 -0.77 17.12
CA SER A 14 -9.26 -1.33 17.84
C SER A 14 -8.82 -2.18 19.04
N SER A 15 -9.52 -2.06 20.16
CA SER A 15 -9.26 -2.86 21.35
C SER A 15 -9.42 -4.38 21.13
N ASN A 16 -10.13 -4.77 20.07
CA ASN A 16 -10.34 -6.17 19.69
C ASN A 16 -9.36 -6.64 18.59
N ALA A 17 -8.38 -5.81 18.21
CA ALA A 17 -7.30 -6.23 17.32
C ALA A 17 -6.22 -6.99 18.09
N GLU A 18 -5.64 -8.00 17.47
CA GLU A 18 -4.54 -8.77 18.01
C GLU A 18 -3.22 -8.33 17.36
N LEU A 19 -2.23 -7.98 18.17
CA LEU A 19 -0.91 -7.56 17.70
C LEU A 19 0.16 -8.51 18.21
N GLY A 20 1.03 -8.94 17.33
CA GLY A 20 2.25 -9.68 17.65
C GLY A 20 3.36 -8.80 18.23
N GLN A 21 4.57 -9.33 18.30
CA GLN A 21 5.76 -8.64 18.79
C GLN A 21 6.50 -7.90 17.67
N GLY A 22 7.18 -6.81 18.02
CA GLY A 22 7.98 -6.06 17.06
C GLY A 22 7.16 -5.38 15.95
N VAL A 23 5.87 -5.13 16.19
CA VAL A 23 4.98 -4.47 15.23
C VAL A 23 5.26 -2.97 15.22
N PHE A 24 5.40 -2.39 14.03
CA PHE A 24 5.47 -0.95 13.82
C PHE A 24 4.17 -0.44 13.22
N ILE A 25 3.49 0.46 13.90
CA ILE A 25 2.28 1.13 13.40
C ILE A 25 2.55 2.63 13.33
N GLY A 26 2.71 3.14 12.12
CA GLY A 26 3.02 4.54 11.82
C GLY A 26 1.86 5.50 12.06
N PRO A 27 2.12 6.81 11.87
CA PRO A 27 1.12 7.86 12.06
C PRO A 27 -0.15 7.63 11.22
N HIS A 28 -1.30 7.94 11.84
CA HIS A 28 -2.62 7.95 11.20
C HIS A 28 -3.03 6.60 10.58
N CYS A 29 -2.41 5.49 11.00
CA CYS A 29 -2.89 4.17 10.64
C CYS A 29 -4.21 3.84 11.35
N ILE A 30 -5.02 3.03 10.69
CA ILE A 30 -6.27 2.50 11.27
C ILE A 30 -6.20 0.98 11.23
N VAL A 31 -6.33 0.34 12.40
CA VAL A 31 -6.46 -1.11 12.53
C VAL A 31 -7.84 -1.42 13.11
N SER A 32 -8.68 -2.03 12.29
CA SER A 32 -10.08 -2.28 12.62
C SER A 32 -10.25 -3.50 13.54
N ALA A 33 -11.48 -3.69 14.01
CA ALA A 33 -11.84 -4.75 14.93
C ALA A 33 -11.51 -6.16 14.37
N HIS A 34 -11.05 -7.03 15.25
CA HIS A 34 -10.71 -8.42 14.95
C HIS A 34 -9.60 -8.61 13.90
N ALA A 35 -8.90 -7.54 13.53
CA ALA A 35 -7.70 -7.67 12.71
C ALA A 35 -6.59 -8.37 13.51
N LYS A 36 -5.80 -9.21 12.82
CA LYS A 36 -4.67 -9.95 13.41
C LYS A 36 -3.39 -9.55 12.70
N ILE A 37 -2.48 -8.94 13.41
CA ILE A 37 -1.19 -8.50 12.89
C ILE A 37 -0.10 -9.34 13.56
N SER A 38 0.59 -10.15 12.77
CA SER A 38 1.64 -11.04 13.27
C SER A 38 2.94 -10.28 13.62
N ASP A 39 3.96 -11.01 14.04
CA ASP A 39 5.24 -10.46 14.46
C ASP A 39 5.98 -9.72 13.35
N ASN A 40 6.73 -8.69 13.71
CA ASN A 40 7.59 -7.90 12.82
C ASN A 40 6.87 -7.29 11.60
N VAL A 41 5.59 -7.03 11.71
CA VAL A 41 4.83 -6.33 10.65
C VAL A 41 5.06 -4.82 10.77
N ALA A 42 5.25 -4.17 9.63
CA ALA A 42 5.36 -2.71 9.56
C ALA A 42 4.20 -2.12 8.75
N LEU A 43 3.39 -1.30 9.42
CA LEU A 43 2.39 -0.45 8.80
C LEU A 43 2.94 0.97 8.71
N ASN A 44 3.23 1.45 7.51
CA ASN A 44 3.71 2.80 7.30
C ASN A 44 2.58 3.82 7.46
N VAL A 45 2.85 5.10 7.29
CA VAL A 45 1.88 6.17 7.54
C VAL A 45 0.59 6.01 6.71
N TYR A 46 -0.55 6.33 7.31
CA TYR A 46 -1.87 6.28 6.67
C TYR A 46 -2.28 4.92 6.11
N CYS A 47 -1.77 3.83 6.65
CA CYS A 47 -2.24 2.49 6.27
C CYS A 47 -3.58 2.17 6.91
N GLY A 48 -4.42 1.45 6.17
CA GLY A 48 -5.71 0.94 6.64
C GLY A 48 -5.74 -0.58 6.68
N VAL A 49 -6.10 -1.14 7.82
CA VAL A 49 -6.33 -2.58 8.00
C VAL A 49 -7.79 -2.82 8.35
N GLY A 50 -8.51 -3.46 7.45
CA GLY A 50 -9.93 -3.74 7.57
C GLY A 50 -10.25 -4.77 8.66
N HIS A 51 -11.52 -4.84 9.04
CA HIS A 51 -12.01 -5.78 10.06
C HIS A 51 -11.70 -7.23 9.65
N GLY A 52 -11.34 -8.05 10.62
CA GLY A 52 -11.04 -9.47 10.40
C GLY A 52 -9.85 -9.76 9.49
N ALA A 53 -9.13 -8.75 9.04
CA ALA A 53 -7.96 -8.95 8.18
C ALA A 53 -6.80 -9.59 8.95
N ILE A 54 -6.03 -10.42 8.27
CA ILE A 54 -4.87 -11.12 8.83
C ILE A 54 -3.62 -10.70 8.08
N ILE A 55 -2.59 -10.28 8.78
CA ILE A 55 -1.29 -9.94 8.21
C ILE A 55 -0.24 -10.88 8.77
N GLY A 56 0.33 -11.70 7.88
CA GLY A 56 1.41 -12.64 8.19
C GLY A 56 2.71 -11.93 8.59
N PRO A 57 3.61 -12.64 9.31
CA PRO A 57 4.82 -12.05 9.88
C PRO A 57 5.74 -11.46 8.81
N HIS A 58 6.56 -10.49 9.23
CA HIS A 58 7.56 -9.83 8.39
C HIS A 58 6.99 -9.07 7.18
N SER A 59 5.69 -8.84 7.14
CA SER A 59 5.04 -8.11 6.03
C SER A 59 5.14 -6.60 6.23
N VAL A 60 5.18 -5.88 5.11
CA VAL A 60 5.30 -4.42 5.09
C VAL A 60 4.20 -3.81 4.23
N MET A 61 3.48 -2.87 4.79
CA MET A 61 2.55 -2.01 4.07
C MET A 61 3.16 -0.61 3.91
N SER A 62 3.46 -0.20 2.67
CA SER A 62 3.95 1.15 2.38
C SER A 62 2.84 2.19 2.51
N PRO A 63 3.18 3.50 2.55
CA PRO A 63 2.23 4.57 2.83
C PRO A 63 0.94 4.52 1.99
N TYR A 64 -0.18 4.83 2.65
CA TYR A 64 -1.51 4.90 2.04
C TYR A 64 -2.04 3.58 1.47
N SER A 65 -1.46 2.43 1.85
CA SER A 65 -1.98 1.13 1.44
C SER A 65 -3.15 0.72 2.32
N VAL A 66 -4.14 0.08 1.70
CA VAL A 66 -5.37 -0.35 2.40
C VAL A 66 -5.67 -1.80 2.07
N ILE A 67 -5.85 -2.61 3.08
CA ILE A 67 -6.45 -3.94 2.96
C ILE A 67 -7.85 -3.91 3.57
N ASN A 68 -8.85 -4.26 2.77
CA ASN A 68 -10.24 -4.25 3.22
C ASN A 68 -10.55 -5.47 4.09
N GLY A 69 -11.81 -5.56 4.55
CA GLY A 69 -12.22 -6.60 5.49
C GLY A 69 -11.95 -8.02 5.00
N ASP A 70 -11.58 -8.89 5.95
CA ASP A 70 -11.33 -10.32 5.76
C ASP A 70 -10.22 -10.66 4.75
N CYS A 71 -9.35 -9.71 4.43
CA CYS A 71 -8.15 -9.99 3.63
C CYS A 71 -7.13 -10.79 4.43
N ALA A 72 -6.31 -11.59 3.72
CA ALA A 72 -5.21 -12.32 4.36
C ALA A 72 -3.91 -12.12 3.57
N LEU A 73 -2.88 -11.61 4.21
CA LEU A 73 -1.51 -11.57 3.73
C LEU A 73 -0.72 -12.71 4.35
N GLY A 74 0.02 -13.44 3.53
CA GLY A 74 0.99 -14.43 3.99
C GLY A 74 2.22 -13.79 4.63
N GLU A 75 3.24 -14.61 4.88
CA GLU A 75 4.53 -14.17 5.40
C GLU A 75 5.28 -13.30 4.39
N ALA A 76 6.02 -12.30 4.86
CA ALA A 76 6.93 -11.47 4.08
C ALA A 76 6.31 -10.89 2.80
N VAL A 77 5.07 -10.44 2.88
CA VAL A 77 4.39 -9.73 1.80
C VAL A 77 4.76 -8.25 1.85
N PHE A 78 5.13 -7.71 0.70
CA PHE A 78 5.40 -6.27 0.54
C PHE A 78 4.29 -5.62 -0.31
N LEU A 79 3.61 -4.64 0.27
CA LEU A 79 2.66 -3.79 -0.44
C LEU A 79 3.30 -2.43 -0.70
N GLY A 80 3.46 -2.07 -1.96
CA GLY A 80 3.89 -0.74 -2.40
C GLY A 80 2.88 0.35 -2.00
N SER A 81 3.26 1.60 -2.11
CA SER A 81 2.41 2.73 -1.72
C SER A 81 1.09 2.74 -2.51
N ARG A 82 0.00 3.09 -1.83
CA ARG A 82 -1.35 3.18 -2.44
C ARG A 82 -1.86 1.87 -3.04
N VAL A 83 -1.38 0.73 -2.54
CA VAL A 83 -1.98 -0.57 -2.89
C VAL A 83 -3.32 -0.70 -2.17
N THR A 84 -4.32 -1.20 -2.89
CA THR A 84 -5.65 -1.48 -2.33
C THR A 84 -6.04 -2.92 -2.61
N LEU A 85 -6.40 -3.65 -1.56
CA LEU A 85 -7.00 -4.98 -1.70
C LEU A 85 -8.52 -4.88 -1.50
N ASN A 86 -9.29 -5.41 -2.44
CA ASN A 86 -10.72 -5.60 -2.25
C ASN A 86 -10.99 -6.59 -1.09
N PRO A 87 -12.19 -6.58 -0.50
CA PRO A 87 -12.50 -7.49 0.60
C PRO A 87 -12.26 -8.96 0.25
N LYS A 88 -11.81 -9.73 1.26
CA LYS A 88 -11.60 -11.18 1.19
C LYS A 88 -10.48 -11.66 0.26
N ILE A 89 -9.63 -10.76 -0.23
CA ILE A 89 -8.47 -11.12 -1.06
C ILE A 89 -7.39 -11.75 -0.21
N LYS A 90 -6.79 -12.82 -0.74
CA LYS A 90 -5.66 -13.54 -0.14
C LYS A 90 -4.40 -13.35 -0.97
N ILE A 91 -3.33 -12.95 -0.33
CA ILE A 91 -2.00 -12.80 -0.93
C ILE A 91 -1.06 -13.84 -0.33
N GLY A 92 -0.49 -14.68 -1.18
CA GLY A 92 0.47 -15.70 -0.77
C GLY A 92 1.77 -15.11 -0.24
N ALA A 93 2.51 -15.89 0.54
CA ALA A 93 3.79 -15.50 1.15
C ALA A 93 4.83 -15.08 0.10
N PHE A 94 5.79 -14.24 0.52
CA PHE A 94 6.93 -13.79 -0.29
C PHE A 94 6.51 -13.10 -1.60
N THR A 95 5.40 -12.38 -1.55
CA THR A 95 4.81 -11.68 -2.70
C THR A 95 5.05 -10.18 -2.60
N VAL A 96 5.41 -9.57 -3.72
CA VAL A 96 5.62 -8.13 -3.86
C VAL A 96 4.52 -7.56 -4.75
N ILE A 97 3.86 -6.52 -4.26
CA ILE A 97 2.85 -5.78 -5.01
C ILE A 97 3.36 -4.36 -5.24
N ASP A 98 3.53 -3.97 -6.50
CA ASP A 98 3.97 -2.63 -6.88
C ASP A 98 2.97 -1.55 -6.44
N ALA A 99 3.47 -0.32 -6.31
CA ALA A 99 2.66 0.82 -5.92
C ALA A 99 1.48 1.07 -6.88
N GLY A 100 0.37 1.50 -6.30
CA GLY A 100 -0.85 1.88 -7.04
C GLY A 100 -1.71 0.71 -7.52
N CYS A 101 -1.32 -0.53 -7.24
CA CYS A 101 -2.12 -1.70 -7.64
C CYS A 101 -3.44 -1.79 -6.87
N ILE A 102 -4.50 -2.15 -7.58
CA ILE A 102 -5.80 -2.50 -6.99
C ILE A 102 -6.06 -3.97 -7.26
N LEU A 103 -6.06 -4.79 -6.18
CA LEU A 103 -6.22 -6.23 -6.30
C LEU A 103 -7.68 -6.64 -6.12
N ARG A 104 -8.18 -7.43 -7.07
CA ARG A 104 -9.55 -7.92 -7.14
C ARG A 104 -9.64 -9.45 -7.10
N GLU A 105 -8.49 -10.13 -7.11
CA GLU A 105 -8.37 -11.58 -7.09
C GLU A 105 -7.23 -12.03 -6.18
N ASN A 106 -7.24 -13.27 -5.78
CA ASN A 106 -6.21 -13.86 -4.95
C ASN A 106 -4.90 -13.99 -5.73
N ILE A 107 -3.78 -13.74 -5.06
CA ILE A 107 -2.44 -13.86 -5.63
C ILE A 107 -1.70 -15.00 -4.93
N GLY A 108 -1.07 -15.86 -5.72
CA GLY A 108 -0.25 -16.94 -5.22
C GLY A 108 1.04 -16.46 -4.54
N GLN A 109 1.71 -17.36 -3.84
CA GLN A 109 3.02 -17.08 -3.24
C GLN A 109 4.11 -16.82 -4.28
N PHE A 110 5.19 -16.14 -3.87
CA PHE A 110 6.35 -15.83 -4.71
C PHE A 110 6.02 -15.03 -5.98
N SER A 111 4.98 -14.20 -5.91
CA SER A 111 4.52 -13.39 -7.05
C SER A 111 5.06 -11.97 -7.02
N LEU A 112 5.23 -11.38 -8.19
CA LEU A 112 5.41 -9.94 -8.38
C LEU A 112 4.21 -9.42 -9.19
N VAL A 113 3.42 -8.54 -8.59
CA VAL A 113 2.29 -7.90 -9.25
C VAL A 113 2.63 -6.45 -9.56
N SER A 114 2.49 -6.07 -10.82
CA SER A 114 2.75 -4.71 -11.27
C SER A 114 1.67 -4.26 -12.26
N GLN A 115 1.12 -3.08 -12.03
CA GLN A 115 0.24 -2.38 -12.98
C GLN A 115 1.03 -1.24 -13.61
N ARG A 116 2.08 -1.56 -14.37
CA ARG A 116 2.81 -0.55 -15.13
C ARG A 116 1.92 -0.09 -16.27
N VAL A 117 1.31 1.07 -16.09
CA VAL A 117 0.69 1.81 -17.19
C VAL A 117 1.77 2.74 -17.73
N ASP A 118 2.12 2.60 -19.01
CA ASP A 118 3.03 3.53 -19.66
C ASP A 118 2.48 4.93 -19.51
N GLN A 119 3.24 5.80 -18.84
CA GLN A 119 2.86 7.20 -18.74
C GLN A 119 2.92 7.82 -20.12
N LYS A 120 1.78 8.26 -20.62
CA LYS A 120 1.70 9.06 -21.85
C LYS A 120 1.75 10.52 -21.46
N VAL A 121 2.81 11.19 -21.88
CA VAL A 121 2.95 12.63 -21.69
C VAL A 121 2.46 13.33 -22.96
N PHE A 122 1.47 14.18 -22.83
CA PHE A 122 0.93 14.96 -23.92
C PHE A 122 1.30 16.44 -23.74
N ASP A 123 1.70 17.09 -24.85
CA ASP A 123 1.86 18.55 -24.85
C ASP A 123 0.49 19.22 -24.61
N ASN A 124 0.39 20.03 -23.58
CA ASN A 124 -0.84 20.80 -23.33
C ASN A 124 -0.92 22.02 -24.23
N ARG A 125 -1.17 21.77 -25.52
CA ARG A 125 -1.24 22.79 -26.57
C ARG A 125 -2.29 23.86 -26.29
N ILE A 126 -3.37 23.54 -25.59
CA ILE A 126 -4.44 24.49 -25.26
C ILE A 126 -3.92 25.51 -24.24
N LEU A 127 -3.27 25.05 -23.17
CA LEU A 127 -2.73 25.92 -22.15
C LEU A 127 -1.55 26.74 -22.69
N ARG A 128 -0.67 26.11 -23.44
CA ARG A 128 0.46 26.77 -24.11
C ARG A 128 0.01 27.90 -25.02
N ARG A 129 -1.03 27.69 -25.83
CA ARG A 129 -1.65 28.73 -26.67
C ARG A 129 -2.25 29.89 -25.87
N LYS A 130 -2.89 29.58 -24.73
CA LYS A 130 -3.48 30.61 -23.86
C LYS A 130 -2.43 31.48 -23.17
N ILE A 131 -1.28 30.90 -22.77
CA ILE A 131 -0.22 31.61 -22.05
C ILE A 131 0.72 32.36 -22.99
N PHE A 132 1.15 31.73 -24.09
CA PHE A 132 2.22 32.23 -24.95
C PHE A 132 1.77 32.72 -26.34
N GLY A 133 0.47 32.66 -26.64
CA GLY A 133 -0.04 33.04 -27.98
C GLY A 133 0.32 32.04 -29.08
N LYS A 134 0.01 32.41 -30.33
CA LYS A 134 0.20 31.53 -31.51
C LYS A 134 1.67 31.32 -31.95
N THR A 135 2.62 32.02 -31.36
CA THR A 135 4.02 32.04 -31.83
C THR A 135 4.96 31.52 -30.74
N SER A 136 5.06 30.24 -30.61
CA SER A 136 6.27 29.62 -30.05
C SER A 136 6.61 28.40 -30.89
N THR A 137 7.53 28.61 -31.79
CA THR A 137 8.23 27.60 -32.56
C THR A 137 8.94 26.64 -31.60
N LEU A 138 8.84 25.37 -31.91
CA LEU A 138 9.48 24.20 -31.40
C LEU A 138 10.78 24.45 -30.58
N VAL A 139 10.78 24.01 -29.33
CA VAL A 139 12.01 23.60 -28.69
C VAL A 139 12.33 22.22 -29.24
N GLU A 140 13.38 22.14 -30.02
CA GLU A 140 13.94 20.90 -30.54
C GLU A 140 14.28 19.97 -29.39
N LYS A 141 13.94 18.70 -29.54
CA LYS A 141 14.41 17.62 -28.70
C LYS A 141 15.93 17.57 -28.86
N SER A 142 16.66 17.87 -27.80
CA SER A 142 18.05 17.41 -27.66
C SER A 142 18.02 15.92 -27.34
N GLU A 143 18.70 15.16 -28.15
CA GLU A 143 18.97 13.74 -28.06
C GLU A 143 19.64 13.33 -26.72
#